data_ead4c75fb769a8762baf741f496fec9a
#
_entry.id   ead4c75fb769a8762baf741f496fec9a
#
_cell.length_a   1.000
_cell.length_b   1.000
_cell.length_c   1.000
_cell.angle_alpha   90.00
_cell.angle_beta   90.00
_cell.angle_gamma   90.00
#
_symmetry.space_group_name_H-M   'P 1'
#
loop_
_entity.id
_entity.type
_entity.pdbx_description
1 polymer ?
#
loop_
_entity_poly.entity_id
_entity_poly.type
_entity_poly.pdbx_seq_one_letter_code
_entity_poly.pdbx_strand_id
1 'polypeptide(L)'
;MVSPWTIGIIGGSGLYAIEGLEDAQWISVESPWGKPSDEILCGRIGDVRVRFLPRHGRGHPISPGELNARANIDALKRAGCTDILAVSAVGSLREEIEPGRFAVAEQFIDMTRGRPSTFYGSGFVTHVSMADPVCERLSGMAAKAIAAAKGKVATGATYVAIEGPQFSTRAESHMYRELGADIIGMTAMPEAKLAREAELPYALIGMVTDYDCWREGDAVDVTQVVTQMQQNSQLARDMLVRFIKALPAKREASPIDTALDDSVITAPDRHDRSLMAKLDAVAGRLIDDF
;
A
#
# COMPACT_ATOMS: atom_id res chain seq x y z
N MET A 1 -1.09 3.68 27.01
CA MET A 1 0.32 3.40 26.64
C MET A 1 0.43 3.69 25.14
N VAL A 2 1.44 4.45 24.71
CA VAL A 2 1.64 4.71 23.28
C VAL A 2 2.15 3.42 22.65
N SER A 3 1.45 2.93 21.60
CA SER A 3 1.85 1.73 20.90
C SER A 3 3.22 1.94 20.23
N PRO A 4 4.17 1.03 20.37
CA PRO A 4 5.43 1.12 19.63
C PRO A 4 5.16 0.98 18.13
N TRP A 5 6.04 1.54 17.30
CA TRP A 5 5.95 1.39 15.86
C TRP A 5 6.05 -0.07 15.44
N THR A 6 5.07 -0.51 14.66
CA THR A 6 5.15 -1.76 13.90
C THR A 6 4.80 -1.41 12.45
N ILE A 7 5.82 -1.29 11.61
CA ILE A 7 5.66 -0.86 10.22
C ILE A 7 5.41 -2.06 9.33
N GLY A 8 4.22 -2.10 8.73
CA GLY A 8 3.92 -2.99 7.61
C GLY A 8 4.54 -2.42 6.34
N ILE A 9 5.31 -3.22 5.61
CA ILE A 9 5.83 -2.87 4.30
C ILE A 9 5.20 -3.82 3.30
N ILE A 10 4.50 -3.28 2.30
CA ILE A 10 3.99 -4.06 1.17
C ILE A 10 4.84 -3.71 -0.05
N GLY A 11 5.57 -4.69 -0.59
CA GLY A 11 6.48 -4.43 -1.70
C GLY A 11 6.62 -5.60 -2.67
N GLY A 12 7.21 -5.30 -3.84
CA GLY A 12 7.53 -6.29 -4.86
C GLY A 12 8.86 -7.01 -4.64
N SER A 13 9.22 -7.86 -5.61
CA SER A 13 10.51 -8.51 -5.69
C SER A 13 11.65 -7.48 -5.71
N GLY A 14 12.71 -7.75 -4.99
CA GLY A 14 13.87 -6.85 -4.88
C GLY A 14 13.93 -6.03 -3.60
N LEU A 15 12.86 -6.05 -2.78
CA LEU A 15 12.83 -5.35 -1.49
C LEU A 15 12.97 -6.28 -0.27
N TYR A 16 13.07 -7.60 -0.46
CA TYR A 16 13.11 -8.58 0.63
C TYR A 16 14.39 -8.50 1.49
N ALA A 17 15.48 -8.05 0.91
CA ALA A 17 16.76 -7.92 1.60
C ALA A 17 16.87 -6.52 2.23
N ILE A 18 16.22 -6.32 3.37
CA ILE A 18 16.30 -5.07 4.14
C ILE A 18 17.56 -5.13 4.98
N GLU A 19 18.52 -4.24 4.72
CA GLU A 19 19.78 -4.19 5.45
C GLU A 19 19.56 -3.82 6.92
N GLY A 20 20.20 -4.56 7.82
CA GLY A 20 20.08 -4.34 9.25
C GLY A 20 18.78 -4.85 9.89
N LEU A 21 17.99 -5.66 9.17
CA LEU A 21 16.85 -6.34 9.76
C LEU A 21 17.34 -7.45 10.70
N GLU A 22 17.09 -7.28 11.99
CA GLU A 22 17.43 -8.23 13.05
C GLU A 22 16.25 -9.16 13.36
N ASP A 23 16.53 -10.36 13.91
CA ASP A 23 15.55 -11.37 14.31
C ASP A 23 14.57 -11.75 13.18
N ALA A 24 15.09 -11.78 11.94
CA ALA A 24 14.27 -12.00 10.75
C ALA A 24 13.74 -13.44 10.68
N GLN A 25 12.42 -13.58 10.59
CA GLN A 25 11.74 -14.87 10.41
C GLN A 25 10.49 -14.72 9.55
N TRP A 26 10.21 -15.70 8.72
CA TRP A 26 8.96 -15.81 7.98
C TRP A 26 7.89 -16.42 8.87
N ILE A 27 6.72 -15.80 8.93
CA ILE A 27 5.56 -16.29 9.66
C ILE A 27 4.36 -16.41 8.73
N SER A 28 3.62 -17.51 8.85
CA SER A 28 2.32 -17.67 8.21
C SER A 28 1.25 -17.03 9.09
N VAL A 29 0.40 -16.21 8.49
CA VAL A 29 -0.73 -15.58 9.16
C VAL A 29 -2.00 -15.99 8.43
N GLU A 30 -2.91 -16.66 9.15
CA GLU A 30 -4.21 -17.01 8.61
C GLU A 30 -5.15 -15.82 8.63
N SER A 31 -6.01 -15.72 7.60
CA SER A 31 -7.00 -14.68 7.48
C SER A 31 -8.36 -15.28 7.13
N PRO A 32 -9.46 -14.82 7.73
CA PRO A 32 -10.81 -15.26 7.38
C PRO A 32 -11.24 -14.79 5.98
N TRP A 33 -10.44 -13.96 5.34
CA TRP A 33 -10.65 -13.46 3.98
C TRP A 33 -9.95 -14.31 2.91
N GLY A 34 -9.32 -15.40 3.31
CA GLY A 34 -8.59 -16.31 2.46
C GLY A 34 -7.07 -16.20 2.65
N LYS A 35 -6.32 -16.75 1.69
CA LYS A 35 -4.86 -16.81 1.78
C LYS A 35 -4.23 -15.45 1.41
N PRO A 36 -3.34 -14.88 2.26
CA PRO A 36 -2.48 -13.77 1.87
C PRO A 36 -1.53 -14.14 0.72
N SER A 37 -0.95 -13.14 0.09
CA SER A 37 -0.04 -13.35 -1.05
C SER A 37 1.19 -14.18 -0.70
N ASP A 38 1.67 -14.10 0.53
CA ASP A 38 2.82 -14.87 1.04
C ASP A 38 2.83 -14.87 2.58
N GLU A 39 3.80 -15.56 3.17
CA GLU A 39 4.19 -15.37 4.57
C GLU A 39 4.71 -13.93 4.79
N ILE A 40 4.65 -13.47 6.01
CA ILE A 40 5.17 -12.16 6.42
C ILE A 40 6.58 -12.32 6.98
N LEU A 41 7.55 -11.59 6.42
CA LEU A 41 8.88 -11.49 7.02
C LEU A 41 8.81 -10.52 8.20
N CYS A 42 8.97 -11.05 9.39
CA CYS A 42 8.99 -10.32 10.64
C CYS A 42 10.42 -10.10 11.10
N GLY A 43 10.70 -8.91 11.62
CA GLY A 43 12.00 -8.56 12.20
C GLY A 43 11.92 -7.20 12.89
N ARG A 44 13.08 -6.63 13.20
CA ARG A 44 13.19 -5.28 13.77
C ARG A 44 14.41 -4.53 13.23
N ILE A 45 14.33 -3.21 13.24
CA ILE A 45 15.49 -2.33 13.04
C ILE A 45 15.50 -1.37 14.23
N GLY A 46 16.46 -1.54 15.13
CA GLY A 46 16.45 -0.88 16.43
C GLY A 46 15.16 -1.25 17.20
N ASP A 47 14.42 -0.27 17.68
CA ASP A 47 13.18 -0.47 18.45
C ASP A 47 11.93 -0.63 17.58
N VAL A 48 12.04 -0.45 16.27
CA VAL A 48 10.91 -0.52 15.34
C VAL A 48 10.72 -1.95 14.83
N ARG A 49 9.52 -2.48 15.02
CA ARG A 49 9.14 -3.77 14.44
C ARG A 49 8.82 -3.58 12.95
N VAL A 50 9.27 -4.52 12.14
CA VAL A 50 9.04 -4.53 10.69
C VAL A 50 8.26 -5.79 10.31
N ARG A 51 7.28 -5.63 9.43
CA ARG A 51 6.45 -6.69 8.85
C ARG A 51 6.42 -6.52 7.35
N PHE A 52 7.22 -7.30 6.64
CA PHE A 52 7.28 -7.20 5.18
C PHE A 52 6.40 -8.27 4.53
N LEU A 53 5.47 -7.85 3.67
CA LEU A 53 4.61 -8.73 2.88
C LEU A 53 4.99 -8.63 1.39
N PRO A 54 5.43 -9.73 0.74
CA PRO A 54 5.60 -9.79 -0.71
C PRO A 54 4.24 -9.67 -1.40
N ARG A 55 3.95 -8.51 -2.04
CA ARG A 55 2.63 -8.23 -2.63
C ARG A 55 2.19 -9.30 -3.62
N HIS A 56 3.08 -9.73 -4.50
CA HIS A 56 2.81 -10.74 -5.53
C HIS A 56 3.28 -12.16 -5.16
N GLY A 57 3.64 -12.38 -3.88
CA GLY A 57 4.31 -13.59 -3.44
C GLY A 57 5.79 -13.65 -3.88
N ARG A 58 6.59 -14.46 -3.18
CA ARG A 58 7.98 -14.72 -3.57
C ARG A 58 8.02 -15.42 -4.93
N GLY A 59 8.83 -14.88 -5.86
CA GLY A 59 8.87 -15.35 -7.24
C GLY A 59 7.78 -14.78 -8.15
N HIS A 60 6.93 -13.87 -7.64
CA HIS A 60 5.89 -13.15 -8.41
C HIS A 60 4.85 -14.07 -9.10
N PRO A 61 4.28 -15.07 -8.39
CA PRO A 61 3.31 -15.99 -9.00
C PRO A 61 1.89 -15.40 -9.14
N ILE A 62 1.58 -14.28 -8.48
CA ILE A 62 0.22 -13.73 -8.40
C ILE A 62 0.13 -12.47 -9.27
N SER A 63 -0.79 -12.45 -10.21
CA SER A 63 -1.06 -11.27 -11.04
C SER A 63 -1.76 -10.16 -10.26
N PRO A 64 -1.72 -8.88 -10.72
CA PRO A 64 -2.35 -7.77 -10.01
C PRO A 64 -3.85 -7.95 -9.73
N GLY A 65 -4.61 -8.48 -10.69
CA GLY A 65 -6.06 -8.72 -10.55
C GLY A 65 -6.41 -9.87 -9.62
N GLU A 66 -5.47 -10.79 -9.34
CA GLU A 66 -5.67 -11.95 -8.47
C GLU A 66 -5.21 -11.73 -7.03
N LEU A 67 -4.67 -10.55 -6.72
CA LEU A 67 -4.23 -10.22 -5.36
C LEU A 67 -5.39 -10.24 -4.38
N ASN A 68 -5.26 -11.05 -3.34
CA ASN A 68 -6.21 -11.00 -2.23
C ASN A 68 -5.86 -9.87 -1.25
N ALA A 69 -6.18 -8.64 -1.65
CA ALA A 69 -5.84 -7.45 -0.86
C ALA A 69 -6.50 -7.47 0.53
N ARG A 70 -7.71 -8.07 0.68
CA ARG A 70 -8.34 -8.23 2.00
C ARG A 70 -7.51 -9.11 2.92
N ALA A 71 -7.09 -10.28 2.44
CA ALA A 71 -6.25 -11.17 3.24
C ALA A 71 -4.89 -10.53 3.58
N ASN A 72 -4.30 -9.76 2.65
CA ASN A 72 -3.04 -9.08 2.86
C ASN A 72 -3.11 -8.01 3.98
N ILE A 73 -4.13 -7.15 3.92
CA ILE A 73 -4.32 -6.08 4.92
C ILE A 73 -4.70 -6.67 6.28
N ASP A 74 -5.62 -7.65 6.30
CA ASP A 74 -6.00 -8.35 7.54
C ASP A 74 -4.80 -9.06 8.18
N ALA A 75 -3.98 -9.75 7.40
CA ALA A 75 -2.79 -10.43 7.91
C ALA A 75 -1.77 -9.43 8.51
N LEU A 76 -1.57 -8.27 7.90
CA LEU A 76 -0.72 -7.22 8.46
C LEU A 76 -1.32 -6.64 9.75
N LYS A 77 -2.63 -6.44 9.81
CA LYS A 77 -3.31 -6.02 11.04
C LYS A 77 -3.13 -7.04 12.15
N ARG A 78 -3.34 -8.35 11.86
CA ARG A 78 -3.12 -9.47 12.81
C ARG A 78 -1.66 -9.58 13.25
N ALA A 79 -0.70 -9.26 12.35
CA ALA A 79 0.73 -9.21 12.70
C ALA A 79 1.10 -7.98 13.54
N GLY A 80 0.11 -7.18 13.96
CA GLY A 80 0.25 -6.05 14.86
C GLY A 80 0.77 -4.78 14.19
N CYS A 81 0.66 -4.64 12.87
CA CYS A 81 1.04 -3.40 12.18
C CYS A 81 0.23 -2.22 12.70
N THR A 82 0.93 -1.10 12.92
CA THR A 82 0.33 0.18 13.29
C THR A 82 0.21 1.13 12.12
N ASP A 83 1.04 0.96 11.12
CA ASP A 83 1.12 1.82 9.91
C ASP A 83 1.62 0.98 8.73
N ILE A 84 1.24 1.34 7.50
CA ILE A 84 1.64 0.64 6.28
C ILE A 84 2.37 1.58 5.33
N LEU A 85 3.54 1.17 4.87
CA LEU A 85 4.27 1.79 3.77
C LEU A 85 4.27 0.84 2.57
N ALA A 86 3.56 1.22 1.52
CA ALA A 86 3.51 0.48 0.26
C ALA A 86 4.55 1.01 -0.72
N VAL A 87 5.25 0.10 -1.39
CA VAL A 87 6.20 0.43 -2.46
C VAL A 87 5.82 -0.34 -3.71
N SER A 88 5.72 0.36 -4.84
CA SER A 88 5.27 -0.21 -6.11
C SER A 88 6.04 0.37 -7.28
N ALA A 89 6.29 -0.43 -8.32
CA ALA A 89 6.67 0.09 -9.63
C ALA A 89 5.48 0.80 -10.26
N VAL A 90 5.72 1.94 -10.92
CA VAL A 90 4.71 2.76 -11.57
C VAL A 90 5.22 3.33 -12.89
N GLY A 91 4.32 3.52 -13.85
CA GLY A 91 4.55 4.36 -15.00
C GLY A 91 4.30 5.83 -14.67
N SER A 92 4.92 6.73 -15.40
CA SER A 92 4.70 8.17 -15.29
C SER A 92 3.76 8.68 -16.38
N LEU A 93 2.84 9.54 -15.98
CA LEU A 93 1.94 10.27 -16.86
C LEU A 93 2.35 11.76 -17.00
N ARG A 94 3.50 12.15 -16.44
CA ARG A 94 4.02 13.51 -16.45
C ARG A 94 5.47 13.55 -16.93
N GLU A 95 5.79 14.57 -17.71
CA GLU A 95 7.14 14.76 -18.26
C GLU A 95 8.18 14.94 -17.14
N GLU A 96 7.82 15.69 -16.10
CA GLU A 96 8.68 16.04 -14.97
C GLU A 96 8.90 14.90 -13.98
N ILE A 97 8.09 13.84 -14.04
CA ILE A 97 8.24 12.66 -13.17
C ILE A 97 8.94 11.55 -13.96
N GLU A 98 10.23 11.75 -14.22
CA GLU A 98 11.06 10.88 -15.08
C GLU A 98 11.33 9.49 -14.46
N PRO A 99 11.56 8.44 -15.27
CA PRO A 99 12.04 7.13 -14.79
C PRO A 99 13.26 7.26 -13.90
N GLY A 100 13.34 6.46 -12.84
CA GLY A 100 14.35 6.56 -11.79
C GLY A 100 13.99 7.54 -10.65
N ARG A 101 12.95 8.34 -10.82
CA ARG A 101 12.39 9.18 -9.76
C ARG A 101 11.42 8.36 -8.88
N PHE A 102 11.24 8.81 -7.66
CA PHE A 102 10.19 8.32 -6.77
C PHE A 102 9.03 9.30 -6.72
N ALA A 103 7.81 8.79 -6.63
CA ALA A 103 6.61 9.59 -6.48
C ALA A 103 5.86 9.15 -5.21
N VAL A 104 5.53 10.08 -4.33
CA VAL A 104 4.70 9.82 -3.15
C VAL A 104 3.26 10.17 -3.52
N ALA A 105 2.39 9.16 -3.50
CA ALA A 105 0.99 9.34 -3.80
C ALA A 105 0.26 10.10 -2.70
N GLU A 106 -0.63 10.99 -3.09
CA GLU A 106 -1.54 11.74 -2.20
C GLU A 106 -3.00 11.40 -2.51
N GLN A 107 -3.31 11.18 -3.79
CA GLN A 107 -4.66 10.86 -4.25
C GLN A 107 -4.67 9.63 -5.16
N PHE A 108 -5.87 9.03 -5.27
CA PHE A 108 -6.07 7.85 -6.12
C PHE A 108 -7.29 8.00 -7.02
N ILE A 109 -7.15 7.55 -8.26
CA ILE A 109 -8.26 7.28 -9.19
C ILE A 109 -8.33 5.76 -9.36
N ASP A 110 -9.46 5.15 -8.99
CA ASP A 110 -9.64 3.70 -9.05
C ASP A 110 -10.37 3.30 -10.32
N MET A 111 -9.63 2.72 -11.27
CA MET A 111 -10.15 2.14 -12.52
C MET A 111 -10.12 0.61 -12.50
N THR A 112 -9.90 0.00 -11.33
CA THR A 112 -9.95 -1.46 -11.18
C THR A 112 -11.37 -2.00 -11.27
N ARG A 113 -11.51 -3.29 -11.64
CA ARG A 113 -12.81 -3.91 -11.87
C ARG A 113 -12.92 -5.25 -11.14
N GLY A 114 -14.05 -5.46 -10.45
CA GLY A 114 -14.37 -6.76 -9.87
C GLY A 114 -13.52 -7.19 -8.67
N ARG A 115 -12.64 -6.35 -8.16
CA ARG A 115 -11.82 -6.64 -6.97
C ARG A 115 -12.64 -6.42 -5.70
N PRO A 116 -12.60 -7.35 -4.72
CA PRO A 116 -13.19 -7.10 -3.41
C PRO A 116 -12.53 -5.89 -2.74
N SER A 117 -13.27 -4.79 -2.61
CA SER A 117 -12.76 -3.49 -2.18
C SER A 117 -13.22 -3.05 -0.79
N THR A 118 -13.88 -3.94 -0.04
CA THR A 118 -14.35 -3.67 1.32
C THR A 118 -14.32 -4.94 2.17
N PHE A 119 -14.11 -4.79 3.47
CA PHE A 119 -14.30 -5.83 4.48
C PHE A 119 -15.77 -5.96 4.91
N TYR A 120 -16.53 -4.90 4.72
CA TYR A 120 -17.90 -4.75 5.19
C TYR A 120 -18.91 -5.18 4.13
N GLY A 121 -20.16 -5.39 4.56
CA GLY A 121 -21.21 -5.81 3.63
C GLY A 121 -22.55 -5.95 4.32
N SER A 122 -23.46 -6.71 3.71
CA SER A 122 -24.78 -6.98 4.28
C SER A 122 -24.68 -7.51 5.70
N GLY A 123 -25.39 -6.88 6.64
CA GLY A 123 -25.34 -7.22 8.06
C GLY A 123 -24.24 -6.50 8.88
N PHE A 124 -23.33 -5.77 8.25
CA PHE A 124 -22.43 -4.85 8.92
C PHE A 124 -21.89 -3.82 7.91
N VAL A 125 -22.71 -2.81 7.62
CA VAL A 125 -22.42 -1.78 6.61
C VAL A 125 -21.73 -0.61 7.27
N THR A 126 -20.59 -0.19 6.71
CA THR A 126 -19.83 0.99 7.12
C THR A 126 -19.54 1.89 5.95
N HIS A 127 -19.44 3.20 6.20
CA HIS A 127 -19.00 4.18 5.23
C HIS A 127 -17.83 4.98 5.79
N VAL A 128 -16.61 4.69 5.30
CA VAL A 128 -15.41 5.42 5.69
C VAL A 128 -15.09 6.53 4.69
N SER A 129 -14.61 7.67 5.17
CA SER A 129 -14.17 8.76 4.31
C SER A 129 -12.87 8.40 3.58
N MET A 130 -12.84 8.64 2.28
CA MET A 130 -11.67 8.47 1.40
C MET A 130 -11.24 9.79 0.75
N ALA A 131 -11.70 10.96 1.27
CA ALA A 131 -11.30 12.27 0.73
C ALA A 131 -9.77 12.46 0.79
N ASP A 132 -9.16 12.08 1.92
CA ASP A 132 -7.71 12.07 2.13
C ASP A 132 -7.24 10.63 2.34
N PRO A 133 -6.98 9.86 1.26
CA PRO A 133 -6.83 8.40 1.32
C PRO A 133 -5.52 7.95 1.97
N VAL A 134 -4.51 8.82 2.02
CA VAL A 134 -3.19 8.51 2.59
C VAL A 134 -2.97 9.18 3.94
N CYS A 135 -2.00 8.69 4.68
CA CYS A 135 -1.52 9.34 5.91
C CYS A 135 -0.45 10.38 5.56
N GLU A 136 -0.79 11.67 5.62
CA GLU A 136 0.11 12.78 5.32
C GLU A 136 1.43 12.68 6.13
N ARG A 137 1.34 12.32 7.41
CA ARG A 137 2.51 12.11 8.27
C ARG A 137 3.47 11.08 7.69
N LEU A 138 2.97 9.90 7.26
CA LEU A 138 3.80 8.85 6.66
C LEU A 138 4.34 9.28 5.30
N SER A 139 3.52 9.92 4.46
CA SER A 139 3.90 10.44 3.15
C SER A 139 5.05 11.46 3.28
N GLY A 140 4.94 12.39 4.23
CA GLY A 140 5.99 13.36 4.51
C GLY A 140 7.29 12.73 5.03
N MET A 141 7.21 11.71 5.89
CA MET A 141 8.38 10.96 6.35
C MET A 141 9.03 10.16 5.22
N ALA A 142 8.22 9.54 4.35
CA ALA A 142 8.71 8.80 3.18
C ALA A 142 9.46 9.72 2.20
N ALA A 143 8.89 10.89 1.89
CA ALA A 143 9.56 11.88 1.03
C ALA A 143 10.93 12.33 1.59
N LYS A 144 11.00 12.59 2.90
CA LYS A 144 12.26 12.92 3.57
C LYS A 144 13.28 11.77 3.51
N ALA A 145 12.83 10.53 3.68
CA ALA A 145 13.69 9.36 3.60
C ALA A 145 14.25 9.13 2.18
N ILE A 146 13.42 9.35 1.14
CA ILE A 146 13.87 9.29 -0.26
C ILE A 146 14.96 10.35 -0.51
N ALA A 147 14.73 11.59 -0.09
CA ALA A 147 15.72 12.67 -0.23
C ALA A 147 17.02 12.37 0.54
N ALA A 148 16.92 11.81 1.75
CA ALA A 148 18.07 11.40 2.55
C ALA A 148 18.86 10.24 1.90
N ALA A 149 18.20 9.39 1.13
CA ALA A 149 18.83 8.36 0.29
C ALA A 149 19.37 8.92 -1.04
N LYS A 150 19.33 10.24 -1.24
CA LYS A 150 19.70 10.95 -2.48
C LYS A 150 18.81 10.61 -3.69
N GLY A 151 17.60 10.11 -3.44
CA GLY A 151 16.61 9.91 -4.47
C GLY A 151 15.92 11.23 -4.85
N LYS A 152 15.55 11.34 -6.12
CA LYS A 152 14.67 12.41 -6.59
C LYS A 152 13.23 12.02 -6.24
N VAL A 153 12.48 12.91 -5.61
CA VAL A 153 11.09 12.65 -5.20
C VAL A 153 10.14 13.70 -5.77
N ALA A 154 8.98 13.23 -6.26
CA ALA A 154 7.79 14.03 -6.50
C ALA A 154 6.78 13.73 -5.39
N THR A 155 6.16 14.75 -4.81
CA THR A 155 5.13 14.65 -3.79
C THR A 155 3.80 15.15 -4.33
N GLY A 156 2.68 14.77 -3.70
CA GLY A 156 1.36 15.21 -4.12
C GLY A 156 0.83 14.50 -5.36
N ALA A 157 1.39 13.34 -5.72
CA ALA A 157 1.02 12.66 -6.95
C ALA A 157 -0.37 12.01 -6.87
N THR A 158 -1.17 12.16 -7.92
CA THR A 158 -2.39 11.41 -8.15
C THR A 158 -2.07 10.10 -8.86
N TYR A 159 -2.35 8.98 -8.19
CA TYR A 159 -2.13 7.63 -8.73
C TYR A 159 -3.41 7.10 -9.37
N VAL A 160 -3.38 6.75 -10.65
CA VAL A 160 -4.45 5.95 -11.26
C VAL A 160 -4.13 4.47 -11.16
N ALA A 161 -5.06 3.71 -10.56
CA ALA A 161 -4.96 2.25 -10.47
C ALA A 161 -5.76 1.62 -11.60
N ILE A 162 -5.10 0.88 -12.49
CA ILE A 162 -5.73 0.12 -13.57
C ILE A 162 -5.80 -1.37 -13.23
N GLU A 163 -6.65 -2.12 -13.94
CA GLU A 163 -6.82 -3.55 -13.66
C GLU A 163 -5.58 -4.37 -13.99
N GLY A 164 -4.99 -4.14 -15.17
CA GLY A 164 -3.95 -5.03 -15.68
C GLY A 164 -4.47 -6.44 -16.04
N PRO A 165 -3.60 -7.45 -16.29
CA PRO A 165 -2.14 -7.35 -16.31
C PRO A 165 -1.59 -6.64 -17.54
N GLN A 166 -2.43 -6.32 -18.54
CA GLN A 166 -2.02 -5.55 -19.71
C GLN A 166 -1.72 -4.11 -19.31
N PHE A 167 -0.76 -3.50 -20.00
CA PHE A 167 -0.54 -2.06 -19.93
C PHE A 167 -1.64 -1.32 -20.68
N SER A 168 -1.73 0.00 -20.47
CA SER A 168 -2.71 0.86 -21.10
C SER A 168 -2.58 0.90 -22.61
N THR A 169 -3.69 1.06 -23.30
CA THR A 169 -3.67 1.58 -24.67
C THR A 169 -3.25 3.05 -24.67
N ARG A 170 -2.74 3.57 -25.77
CA ARG A 170 -2.37 4.99 -25.92
C ARG A 170 -3.55 5.93 -25.62
N ALA A 171 -4.75 5.53 -26.04
CA ALA A 171 -5.98 6.30 -25.78
C ALA A 171 -6.32 6.34 -24.28
N GLU A 172 -6.17 5.23 -23.56
CA GLU A 172 -6.35 5.18 -22.11
C GLU A 172 -5.30 6.02 -21.38
N SER A 173 -4.04 5.94 -21.81
CA SER A 173 -2.95 6.73 -21.23
C SER A 173 -3.19 8.23 -21.37
N HIS A 174 -3.64 8.70 -22.53
CA HIS A 174 -4.05 10.10 -22.73
C HIS A 174 -5.25 10.46 -21.86
N MET A 175 -6.28 9.61 -21.77
CA MET A 175 -7.43 9.83 -20.90
C MET A 175 -7.03 9.98 -19.43
N TYR A 176 -6.14 9.15 -18.91
CA TYR A 176 -5.67 9.25 -17.51
C TYR A 176 -4.93 10.56 -17.25
N ARG A 177 -4.15 11.04 -18.23
CA ARG A 177 -3.51 12.36 -18.15
C ARG A 177 -4.53 13.49 -18.08
N GLU A 178 -5.59 13.45 -18.88
CA GLU A 178 -6.68 14.42 -18.86
C GLU A 178 -7.46 14.41 -17.55
N LEU A 179 -7.61 13.23 -16.92
CA LEU A 179 -8.19 13.09 -15.58
C LEU A 179 -7.31 13.65 -14.46
N GLY A 180 -6.12 14.12 -14.76
CA GLY A 180 -5.19 14.70 -13.79
C GLY A 180 -4.31 13.67 -13.06
N ALA A 181 -4.25 12.42 -13.54
CA ALA A 181 -3.32 11.44 -12.97
C ALA A 181 -1.87 11.78 -13.30
N ASP A 182 -0.97 11.54 -12.35
CA ASP A 182 0.45 11.79 -12.44
C ASP A 182 1.27 10.51 -12.62
N ILE A 183 0.83 9.44 -11.99
CA ILE A 183 1.44 8.10 -12.07
C ILE A 183 0.39 7.03 -12.25
N ILE A 184 0.79 5.90 -12.83
CA ILE A 184 -0.09 4.78 -13.15
C ILE A 184 0.49 3.47 -12.62
N GLY A 185 -0.38 2.61 -12.09
CA GLY A 185 -0.01 1.26 -11.69
C GLY A 185 -1.23 0.37 -11.46
N MET A 186 -1.02 -0.83 -10.92
CA MET A 186 -2.06 -1.87 -10.90
C MET A 186 -2.46 -2.32 -9.48
N THR A 187 -1.82 -1.80 -8.42
CA THR A 187 -1.87 -2.47 -7.11
C THR A 187 -2.35 -1.60 -5.95
N ALA A 188 -2.34 -0.25 -6.10
CA ALA A 188 -2.73 0.65 -5.01
C ALA A 188 -4.19 0.49 -4.59
N MET A 189 -5.05 0.08 -5.52
CA MET A 189 -6.46 -0.19 -5.26
C MET A 189 -6.79 -1.68 -5.48
N PRO A 190 -7.52 -2.27 -4.55
CA PRO A 190 -8.20 -1.69 -3.38
C PRO A 190 -7.34 -1.60 -2.10
N GLU A 191 -6.02 -1.83 -2.16
CA GLU A 191 -5.12 -1.90 -1.00
C GLU A 191 -5.29 -0.68 -0.05
N ALA A 192 -5.30 0.54 -0.59
CA ALA A 192 -5.46 1.76 0.20
C ALA A 192 -6.86 1.89 0.85
N LYS A 193 -7.92 1.49 0.14
CA LYS A 193 -9.29 1.47 0.69
C LYS A 193 -9.38 0.53 1.90
N LEU A 194 -8.84 -0.68 1.74
CA LEU A 194 -8.85 -1.71 2.78
C LEU A 194 -7.98 -1.33 3.97
N ALA A 195 -6.83 -0.68 3.75
CA ALA A 195 -6.02 -0.14 4.83
C ALA A 195 -6.80 0.91 5.64
N ARG A 196 -7.56 1.80 4.98
CA ARG A 196 -8.43 2.78 5.63
C ARG A 196 -9.51 2.10 6.47
N GLU A 197 -10.19 1.10 5.92
CA GLU A 197 -11.22 0.33 6.63
C GLU A 197 -10.67 -0.49 7.80
N ALA A 198 -9.39 -0.85 7.76
CA ALA A 198 -8.71 -1.53 8.85
C ALA A 198 -8.07 -0.55 9.87
N GLU A 199 -8.31 0.75 9.76
CA GLU A 199 -7.70 1.77 10.61
C GLU A 199 -6.16 1.66 10.64
N LEU A 200 -5.57 1.44 9.45
CA LEU A 200 -4.13 1.39 9.25
C LEU A 200 -3.68 2.59 8.41
N PRO A 201 -3.04 3.61 9.03
CA PRO A 201 -2.39 4.68 8.29
C PRO A 201 -1.53 4.13 7.15
N TYR A 202 -1.79 4.59 5.93
CA TYR A 202 -1.20 4.06 4.71
C TYR A 202 -0.50 5.17 3.93
N ALA A 203 0.68 4.88 3.40
CA ALA A 203 1.34 5.73 2.40
C ALA A 203 1.89 4.86 1.26
N LEU A 204 1.92 5.40 0.04
CA LEU A 204 2.42 4.71 -1.14
C LEU A 204 3.54 5.50 -1.81
N ILE A 205 4.63 4.78 -2.09
CA ILE A 205 5.77 5.25 -2.86
C ILE A 205 5.78 4.52 -4.20
N GLY A 206 5.63 5.27 -5.29
CA GLY A 206 5.83 4.80 -6.64
C GLY A 206 7.30 4.91 -7.04
N MET A 207 7.89 3.83 -7.50
CA MET A 207 9.20 3.79 -8.17
C MET A 207 8.95 3.92 -9.67
N VAL A 208 9.24 5.06 -10.25
CA VAL A 208 8.95 5.33 -11.66
C VAL A 208 9.88 4.51 -12.55
N THR A 209 9.30 3.70 -13.42
CA THR A 209 10.04 2.79 -14.32
C THR A 209 10.02 3.23 -15.77
N ASP A 210 8.96 3.90 -16.20
CA ASP A 210 8.70 4.26 -17.60
C ASP A 210 7.75 5.47 -17.68
N TYR A 211 7.45 5.92 -18.92
CA TYR A 211 6.49 6.98 -19.20
C TYR A 211 5.13 6.47 -19.68
N ASP A 212 4.76 5.21 -19.34
CA ASP A 212 3.60 4.56 -19.94
C ASP A 212 3.70 4.62 -21.49
N CYS A 213 2.60 4.85 -22.20
CA CYS A 213 2.60 4.88 -23.67
C CYS A 213 2.05 6.18 -24.30
N TRP A 214 1.98 7.27 -23.52
CA TRP A 214 1.43 8.54 -24.00
C TRP A 214 2.38 9.36 -24.88
N ARG A 215 3.70 9.14 -24.76
CA ARG A 215 4.69 9.81 -25.63
C ARG A 215 4.72 9.14 -27.01
N GLU A 216 4.94 9.96 -28.05
CA GLU A 216 5.17 9.41 -29.40
C GLU A 216 6.44 8.57 -29.46
N GLY A 217 6.33 7.40 -30.04
CA GLY A 217 7.44 6.45 -30.15
C GLY A 217 7.70 5.59 -28.93
N ASP A 218 7.14 5.94 -27.77
CA ASP A 218 7.27 5.12 -26.58
C ASP A 218 6.22 3.99 -26.56
N ALA A 219 6.68 2.79 -26.24
CA ALA A 219 5.86 1.66 -25.88
C ALA A 219 6.43 1.08 -24.59
N VAL A 220 5.57 0.63 -23.70
CA VAL A 220 6.04 0.00 -22.46
C VAL A 220 6.71 -1.32 -22.80
N ASP A 221 8.02 -1.40 -22.56
CA ASP A 221 8.83 -2.61 -22.72
C ASP A 221 9.10 -3.23 -21.35
N VAL A 222 8.60 -4.45 -21.14
CA VAL A 222 8.77 -5.20 -19.90
C VAL A 222 10.24 -5.33 -19.49
N THR A 223 11.16 -5.49 -20.45
CA THR A 223 12.60 -5.61 -20.16
C THR A 223 13.16 -4.32 -19.60
N GLN A 224 12.76 -3.18 -20.17
CA GLN A 224 13.15 -1.85 -19.67
C GLN A 224 12.55 -1.59 -18.28
N VAL A 225 11.27 -1.89 -18.07
CA VAL A 225 10.58 -1.78 -16.78
C VAL A 225 11.32 -2.59 -15.71
N VAL A 226 11.64 -3.86 -15.99
CA VAL A 226 12.36 -4.74 -15.03
C VAL A 226 13.76 -4.20 -14.74
N THR A 227 14.47 -3.73 -15.74
CA THR A 227 15.83 -3.16 -15.60
C THR A 227 15.78 -1.91 -14.71
N GLN A 228 14.86 -0.98 -15.00
CA GLN A 228 14.70 0.24 -14.19
C GLN A 228 14.24 -0.09 -12.77
N MET A 229 13.34 -1.05 -12.60
CA MET A 229 12.89 -1.52 -11.28
C MET A 229 14.06 -2.09 -10.45
N GLN A 230 14.98 -2.85 -11.08
CA GLN A 230 16.17 -3.36 -10.39
C GLN A 230 17.09 -2.23 -9.93
N GLN A 231 17.30 -1.21 -10.77
CA GLN A 231 18.09 -0.02 -10.41
C GLN A 231 17.45 0.75 -9.26
N ASN A 232 16.12 0.94 -9.30
CA ASN A 232 15.38 1.63 -8.25
C ASN A 232 15.37 0.85 -6.92
N SER A 233 15.44 -0.49 -6.97
CA SER A 233 15.32 -1.35 -5.78
C SER A 233 16.43 -1.12 -4.75
N GLN A 234 17.66 -0.80 -5.19
CA GLN A 234 18.75 -0.52 -4.24
C GLN A 234 18.47 0.77 -3.46
N LEU A 235 18.06 1.82 -4.16
CA LEU A 235 17.69 3.09 -3.53
C LEU A 235 16.47 2.94 -2.62
N ALA A 236 15.48 2.13 -3.05
CA ALA A 236 14.30 1.85 -2.25
C ALA A 236 14.65 1.12 -0.94
N ARG A 237 15.57 0.16 -0.96
CA ARG A 237 16.04 -0.50 0.27
C ARG A 237 16.74 0.49 1.22
N ASP A 238 17.64 1.34 0.71
CA ASP A 238 18.30 2.38 1.53
C ASP A 238 17.26 3.36 2.10
N MET A 239 16.32 3.78 1.30
CA MET A 239 15.19 4.64 1.73
C MET A 239 14.38 3.98 2.85
N LEU A 240 14.02 2.70 2.73
CA LEU A 240 13.25 1.98 3.75
C LEU A 240 14.00 1.95 5.09
N VAL A 241 15.29 1.64 5.07
CA VAL A 241 16.13 1.64 6.28
C VAL A 241 16.19 3.04 6.91
N ARG A 242 16.38 4.08 6.09
CA ARG A 242 16.39 5.48 6.57
C ARG A 242 15.03 5.91 7.12
N PHE A 243 13.95 5.52 6.45
CA PHE A 243 12.59 5.78 6.92
C PHE A 243 12.39 5.19 8.31
N ILE A 244 12.71 3.90 8.50
CA ILE A 244 12.54 3.21 9.79
C ILE A 244 13.39 3.85 10.90
N LYS A 245 14.66 4.15 10.60
CA LYS A 245 15.58 4.78 11.58
C LYS A 245 15.22 6.22 11.92
N ALA A 246 14.50 6.92 11.05
CA ALA A 246 14.05 8.29 11.27
C ALA A 246 12.71 8.40 12.00
N LEU A 247 12.04 7.29 12.28
CA LEU A 247 10.79 7.30 13.04
C LEU A 247 11.02 7.84 14.45
N PRO A 248 10.17 8.76 14.95
CA PRO A 248 10.29 9.27 16.32
C PRO A 248 10.05 8.13 17.31
N ALA A 249 10.69 8.22 18.47
CA ALA A 249 10.57 7.20 19.53
C ALA A 249 9.11 6.98 19.98
N LYS A 250 8.27 8.01 19.87
CA LYS A 250 6.84 7.94 20.17
C LYS A 250 6.04 8.05 18.85
N ARG A 251 5.19 7.07 18.60
CA ARG A 251 4.23 7.15 17.49
C ARG A 251 3.14 8.18 17.84
N GLU A 252 3.00 9.18 17.00
CA GLU A 252 1.88 10.10 17.07
C GLU A 252 0.62 9.44 16.51
N ALA A 253 -0.53 9.76 17.09
CA ALA A 253 -1.81 9.30 16.57
C ALA A 253 -2.08 9.86 15.17
N SER A 254 -2.80 9.11 14.38
CA SER A 254 -3.32 9.54 13.09
C SER A 254 -4.84 9.61 13.14
N PRO A 255 -5.49 10.54 12.44
CA PRO A 255 -6.96 10.52 12.31
C PRO A 255 -7.48 9.20 11.70
N ILE A 256 -6.60 8.45 11.01
CA ILE A 256 -6.95 7.15 10.44
C ILE A 256 -7.08 6.07 11.52
N ASP A 257 -6.43 6.23 12.67
CA ASP A 257 -6.50 5.25 13.78
C ASP A 257 -7.93 5.09 14.34
N THR A 258 -8.83 6.02 14.02
CA THR A 258 -10.24 6.04 14.44
C THR A 258 -11.18 6.30 13.26
N ALA A 259 -10.77 5.85 12.05
CA ALA A 259 -11.54 6.08 10.81
C ALA A 259 -12.92 5.40 10.80
N LEU A 260 -13.15 4.45 11.69
CA LEU A 260 -14.41 3.75 11.85
C LEU A 260 -15.36 4.38 12.87
N ASP A 261 -14.93 5.41 13.61
CA ASP A 261 -15.82 6.10 14.53
C ASP A 261 -17.01 6.68 13.76
N ASP A 262 -18.21 6.45 14.24
CA ASP A 262 -19.48 6.89 13.65
C ASP A 262 -19.71 6.41 12.18
N SER A 263 -18.95 5.41 11.71
CA SER A 263 -19.03 4.91 10.32
C SER A 263 -20.06 3.80 10.12
N VAL A 264 -20.48 3.11 11.18
CA VAL A 264 -21.40 1.96 11.11
C VAL A 264 -22.83 2.45 10.93
N ILE A 265 -23.48 1.97 9.86
CA ILE A 265 -24.87 2.34 9.50
C ILE A 265 -25.87 1.26 9.89
N THR A 266 -25.43 -0.01 9.94
CA THR A 266 -26.32 -1.12 10.32
C THR A 266 -26.72 -0.98 11.78
N ALA A 267 -28.05 -1.07 12.04
CA ALA A 267 -28.56 -1.07 13.41
C ALA A 267 -28.06 -2.30 14.20
N PRO A 268 -27.76 -2.17 15.52
CA PRO A 268 -27.14 -3.24 16.31
C PRO A 268 -27.91 -4.57 16.30
N ASP A 269 -29.27 -4.53 16.27
CA ASP A 269 -30.13 -5.71 16.21
C ASP A 269 -30.11 -6.43 14.85
N ARG A 270 -29.45 -5.85 13.85
CA ARG A 270 -29.29 -6.36 12.48
C ARG A 270 -27.87 -6.81 12.15
N HIS A 271 -26.98 -6.75 13.13
CA HIS A 271 -25.60 -7.16 12.92
C HIS A 271 -25.50 -8.66 12.60
N ASP A 272 -24.79 -9.01 11.53
CA ASP A 272 -24.46 -10.41 11.18
C ASP A 272 -23.25 -10.87 12.00
N ARG A 273 -23.50 -11.75 12.97
CA ARG A 273 -22.45 -12.30 13.84
C ARG A 273 -21.36 -13.06 13.11
N SER A 274 -21.68 -13.68 11.96
CA SER A 274 -20.71 -14.41 11.15
C SER A 274 -19.74 -13.44 10.46
N LEU A 275 -20.26 -12.30 9.97
CA LEU A 275 -19.42 -11.24 9.42
C LEU A 275 -18.58 -10.57 10.51
N MET A 276 -19.19 -10.24 11.67
CA MET A 276 -18.48 -9.66 12.81
C MET A 276 -17.31 -10.55 13.27
N ALA A 277 -17.52 -11.87 13.32
CA ALA A 277 -16.43 -12.79 13.66
C ALA A 277 -15.26 -12.78 12.67
N LYS A 278 -15.46 -12.38 11.42
CA LYS A 278 -14.40 -12.20 10.43
C LYS A 278 -13.70 -10.84 10.56
N LEU A 279 -14.37 -9.89 11.16
CA LEU A 279 -13.89 -8.51 11.34
C LEU A 279 -13.05 -8.33 12.63
N ASP A 280 -12.82 -9.39 13.40
CA ASP A 280 -12.15 -9.39 14.70
C ASP A 280 -10.83 -8.61 14.72
N ALA A 281 -10.01 -8.71 13.67
CA ALA A 281 -8.76 -7.97 13.58
C ALA A 281 -8.94 -6.56 13.01
N VAL A 282 -9.72 -6.41 11.92
CA VAL A 282 -9.83 -5.13 11.20
C VAL A 282 -10.72 -4.11 11.91
N ALA A 283 -11.75 -4.57 12.63
CA ALA A 283 -12.70 -3.74 13.36
C ALA A 283 -12.82 -4.11 14.85
N GLY A 284 -11.82 -4.80 15.42
CA GLY A 284 -11.86 -5.30 16.80
C GLY A 284 -12.15 -4.18 17.80
N ARG A 285 -11.56 -3.00 17.63
CA ARG A 285 -11.82 -1.83 18.48
C ARG A 285 -13.30 -1.44 18.56
N LEU A 286 -14.05 -1.60 17.47
CA LEU A 286 -15.50 -1.30 17.45
C LEU A 286 -16.33 -2.49 17.95
N ILE A 287 -15.92 -3.70 17.63
CA ILE A 287 -16.72 -4.92 17.90
C ILE A 287 -16.71 -5.23 19.39
N ASP A 288 -15.64 -4.92 20.11
CA ASP A 288 -15.52 -5.08 21.57
C ASP A 288 -16.51 -4.19 22.34
N ASP A 289 -17.08 -3.17 21.69
CA ASP A 289 -18.07 -2.25 22.27
C ASP A 289 -19.52 -2.70 22.03
N PHE A 290 -19.77 -3.78 21.24
CA PHE A 290 -21.09 -4.37 20.92
C PHE A 290 -21.26 -5.73 21.57
#